data_09013cda060fa6f07c7c3b690d4b050e
#
_entry.id   09013cda060fa6f07c7c3b690d4b050e
#
_cell.length_a   1.000
_cell.length_b   1.000
_cell.length_c   1.000
_cell.angle_alpha   90.00
_cell.angle_beta   90.00
_cell.angle_gamma   90.00
#
_symmetry.space_group_name_H-M   'P 1'
#
loop_
_entity.id
_entity.type
_entity.pdbx_description
1 polymer ?
#
loop_
_entity_poly.entity_id
_entity_poly.type
_entity_poly.pdbx_seq_one_letter_code
_entity_poly.pdbx_strand_id
1 'polypeptide(L)'
;MSNPFNSEHAAEIMSSQVSERREFLKKTSAGAAALGLLSITGNAVLAANMKANPDMSNGADNFYKSDKVTLQKVAFKDQYQMRVAGNLFVPKTFDRSKAHPALVVSHPMGAVKEQSANLYATKMAEQGFVTLAIDLPGWGESEGPRNLVSPEMYAEGFSAAVDFLGTQPFVDRSRIGAIGICGSGSFVISAAKIDPRMRAIATVSMYDMGAVNRHALQKSQTLEQRKAIIAAAAEQRDAEFQGGEVAVAGGTDLALTADTHPIQREFYDFYRTPRGEFTPAGASPQRTTKPTVASNVKFMNFYPFNDIETISPRPLLFISGDQAHSREFSEDAYRRAAEPKELVWVRGAGHVDLYDRVNLIPWDKLTSFFGRHLGQTAAS
;
A
#
# COMPACT_ATOMS: atom_id res chain seq x y z
N MET A 1 1.74 33.00 -54.09
CA MET A 1 0.66 32.64 -53.13
C MET A 1 1.33 32.33 -51.82
N SER A 2 1.31 33.30 -50.91
CA SER A 2 2.02 33.24 -49.61
C SER A 2 1.20 32.43 -48.60
N ASN A 3 1.90 31.55 -47.88
CA ASN A 3 1.36 30.71 -46.81
C ASN A 3 1.12 31.51 -45.53
N PRO A 4 -0.09 31.53 -44.92
CA PRO A 4 -0.39 32.34 -43.77
C PRO A 4 -0.39 31.54 -42.45
N PHE A 5 0.63 30.79 -42.17
CA PHE A 5 0.83 30.24 -40.81
C PHE A 5 2.07 30.89 -40.21
N ASN A 6 1.82 31.97 -39.49
CA ASN A 6 2.83 32.71 -38.76
C ASN A 6 3.20 31.93 -37.48
N SER A 7 4.42 31.40 -37.43
CA SER A 7 4.92 30.59 -36.32
C SER A 7 5.02 31.33 -34.99
N GLU A 8 5.06 32.67 -35.00
CA GLU A 8 5.11 33.47 -33.79
C GLU A 8 3.74 33.54 -33.05
N HIS A 9 2.64 33.56 -33.80
CA HIS A 9 1.29 33.60 -33.21
C HIS A 9 0.92 32.24 -32.54
N ALA A 10 1.40 31.14 -33.09
CA ALA A 10 1.25 29.82 -32.48
C ALA A 10 2.06 29.66 -31.18
N ALA A 11 3.25 30.25 -31.11
CA ALA A 11 4.09 30.27 -29.93
C ALA A 11 3.49 31.12 -28.79
N GLU A 12 2.88 32.27 -29.12
CA GLU A 12 2.19 33.12 -28.14
C GLU A 12 0.93 32.46 -27.56
N ILE A 13 0.12 31.82 -28.38
CA ILE A 13 -1.06 31.07 -27.93
C ILE A 13 -0.66 29.89 -27.05
N MET A 14 0.41 29.15 -27.38
CA MET A 14 0.92 28.10 -26.55
C MET A 14 1.48 28.60 -25.22
N SER A 15 2.17 29.73 -25.20
CA SER A 15 2.74 30.32 -23.96
C SER A 15 1.65 30.82 -23.02
N SER A 16 0.58 31.45 -23.55
CA SER A 16 -0.56 31.90 -22.75
C SER A 16 -1.37 30.72 -22.17
N GLN A 17 -1.60 29.68 -22.93
CA GLN A 17 -2.28 28.44 -22.46
C GLN A 17 -1.46 27.71 -21.40
N VAL A 18 -0.14 27.69 -21.51
CA VAL A 18 0.74 27.13 -20.50
C VAL A 18 0.73 27.95 -19.20
N SER A 19 0.64 29.28 -19.30
CA SER A 19 0.55 30.16 -18.14
C SER A 19 -0.79 30.04 -17.42
N GLU A 20 -1.91 29.99 -18.14
CA GLU A 20 -3.26 29.81 -17.57
C GLU A 20 -3.42 28.42 -16.95
N ARG A 21 -2.86 27.38 -17.57
CA ARG A 21 -2.84 26.02 -17.00
C ARG A 21 -2.00 25.97 -15.72
N ARG A 22 -0.88 26.67 -15.64
CA ARG A 22 -0.07 26.76 -14.41
C ARG A 22 -0.82 27.49 -13.28
N GLU A 23 -1.58 28.51 -13.58
CA GLU A 23 -2.42 29.21 -12.59
C GLU A 23 -3.62 28.38 -12.15
N PHE A 24 -4.26 27.64 -13.06
CA PHE A 24 -5.34 26.72 -12.75
C PHE A 24 -4.86 25.60 -11.81
N LEU A 25 -3.68 25.01 -12.07
CA LEU A 25 -3.07 24.00 -11.20
C LEU A 25 -2.70 24.54 -9.82
N LYS A 26 -2.38 25.83 -9.69
CA LYS A 26 -2.14 26.48 -8.40
C LYS A 26 -3.44 26.71 -7.59
N LYS A 27 -4.57 26.92 -8.25
CA LYS A 27 -5.86 27.21 -7.60
C LYS A 27 -6.66 25.96 -7.23
N THR A 28 -6.38 24.81 -7.84
CA THR A 28 -7.06 23.54 -7.55
C THR A 28 -6.42 22.73 -6.41
N SER A 29 -5.35 23.21 -5.80
CA SER A 29 -4.66 22.53 -4.68
C SER A 29 -5.41 22.52 -3.35
N ALA A 30 -6.58 23.14 -3.27
CA ALA A 30 -7.31 23.32 -2.00
C ALA A 30 -8.33 22.20 -1.65
N GLY A 31 -8.44 21.13 -2.42
CA GLY A 31 -9.53 20.17 -2.20
C GLY A 31 -9.25 18.69 -2.40
N ALA A 32 -8.05 18.25 -2.72
CA ALA A 32 -7.80 16.86 -3.04
C ALA A 32 -6.69 16.25 -2.19
N ALA A 33 -7.03 15.89 -0.98
CA ALA A 33 -6.24 15.04 -0.11
C ALA A 33 -6.48 13.57 -0.44
N ALA A 34 -6.18 13.17 -1.67
CA ALA A 34 -5.98 11.77 -2.02
C ALA A 34 -4.52 11.58 -2.37
N LEU A 35 -3.92 10.53 -1.88
CA LEU A 35 -2.58 10.07 -2.21
C LEU A 35 -2.29 10.25 -3.71
N GLY A 36 -1.73 11.37 -4.14
CA GLY A 36 -1.36 11.52 -5.54
C GLY A 36 -1.54 12.87 -6.21
N LEU A 37 -1.70 13.99 -5.52
CA LEU A 37 -1.78 15.30 -6.18
C LEU A 37 -0.56 16.17 -5.94
N LEU A 38 -0.02 16.61 -7.08
CA LEU A 38 1.09 17.51 -7.25
C LEU A 38 0.98 18.78 -6.40
N SER A 39 1.88 18.94 -5.43
CA SER A 39 2.29 20.26 -4.96
C SER A 39 3.64 20.61 -5.59
N ILE A 40 3.60 21.25 -6.77
CA ILE A 40 4.76 21.96 -7.31
C ILE A 40 4.64 23.42 -6.85
N THR A 41 5.17 23.73 -5.69
CA THR A 41 5.51 25.09 -5.31
C THR A 41 6.81 25.09 -4.54
N GLY A 42 7.88 25.49 -5.24
CA GLY A 42 9.04 26.03 -4.57
C GLY A 42 8.67 27.35 -3.92
N ASN A 43 8.44 27.31 -2.63
CA ASN A 43 8.61 28.45 -1.73
C ASN A 43 9.18 27.91 -0.44
N ALA A 44 10.44 28.25 -0.18
CA ALA A 44 11.06 28.09 1.13
C ALA A 44 10.36 29.08 2.07
N VAL A 45 9.24 28.70 2.63
CA VAL A 45 8.68 29.32 3.83
C VAL A 45 9.33 28.61 5.00
N LEU A 46 9.98 29.38 5.87
CA LEU A 46 10.40 28.97 7.19
C LEU A 46 9.19 28.46 7.98
N ALA A 47 8.77 27.23 7.71
CA ALA A 47 7.85 26.50 8.56
C ALA A 47 8.60 26.21 9.85
N ALA A 48 8.19 26.83 10.96
CA ALA A 48 8.58 26.38 12.27
C ALA A 48 8.34 24.86 12.30
N ASN A 49 9.39 24.06 12.49
CA ASN A 49 9.32 22.62 12.60
C ASN A 49 8.46 22.27 13.81
N MET A 50 7.15 22.19 13.61
CA MET A 50 6.26 21.53 14.55
C MET A 50 6.53 20.03 14.40
N LYS A 51 7.55 19.55 15.13
CA LYS A 51 7.71 18.11 15.35
C LYS A 51 6.48 17.67 16.13
N ALA A 52 5.56 16.99 15.45
CA ALA A 52 4.51 16.28 16.15
C ALA A 52 5.19 15.30 17.13
N ASN A 53 4.84 15.33 18.39
CA ASN A 53 5.21 14.25 19.29
C ASN A 53 4.53 12.99 18.80
N PRO A 54 5.25 11.87 18.60
CA PRO A 54 4.62 10.63 18.16
C PRO A 54 3.59 10.19 19.19
N ASP A 55 2.36 10.00 18.73
CA ASP A 55 1.31 9.43 19.58
C ASP A 55 1.54 7.92 19.74
N MET A 56 2.15 7.53 20.85
CA MET A 56 2.42 6.13 21.20
C MET A 56 1.32 5.48 22.03
N SER A 57 0.12 6.11 22.14
CA SER A 57 -1.02 5.54 22.83
C SER A 57 -1.51 4.25 22.15
N ASN A 58 -2.35 3.49 22.86
CA ASN A 58 -2.94 2.24 22.37
C ASN A 58 -1.90 1.21 21.88
N GLY A 59 -0.70 1.21 22.49
CA GLY A 59 0.36 0.26 22.22
C GLY A 59 0.96 0.40 20.82
N ALA A 60 1.10 1.61 20.29
CA ALA A 60 1.78 1.83 19.03
C ALA A 60 3.22 1.29 19.10
N ASP A 61 3.53 0.26 18.32
CA ASP A 61 4.81 -0.43 18.30
C ASP A 61 5.07 -1.10 16.95
N ASN A 62 5.32 -0.28 15.91
CA ASN A 62 5.61 -0.77 14.56
C ASN A 62 6.82 -1.71 14.52
N PHE A 63 7.83 -1.44 15.35
CA PHE A 63 9.10 -2.18 15.34
C PHE A 63 9.16 -3.28 16.40
N TYR A 64 8.00 -3.76 16.82
CA TYR A 64 7.85 -4.86 17.77
C TYR A 64 8.75 -6.05 17.43
N LYS A 65 9.42 -6.55 18.45
CA LYS A 65 10.27 -7.76 18.36
C LYS A 65 9.77 -8.80 19.32
N SER A 66 9.80 -10.05 18.89
CA SER A 66 9.41 -11.20 19.69
C SER A 66 10.60 -12.10 19.98
N ASP A 67 10.74 -12.50 21.24
CA ASP A 67 11.69 -13.53 21.65
C ASP A 67 11.21 -14.97 21.29
N LYS A 68 9.92 -15.13 20.92
CA LYS A 68 9.31 -16.40 20.54
C LYS A 68 9.46 -16.73 19.05
N VAL A 69 9.94 -15.80 18.24
CA VAL A 69 9.98 -15.91 16.77
C VAL A 69 11.40 -15.70 16.27
N THR A 70 11.80 -16.47 15.27
CA THR A 70 13.02 -16.24 14.50
C THR A 70 12.69 -15.46 13.23
N LEU A 71 13.54 -14.49 12.85
CA LEU A 71 13.47 -13.76 11.61
C LEU A 71 14.64 -14.15 10.71
N GLN A 72 14.34 -14.49 9.45
CA GLN A 72 15.32 -14.74 8.41
C GLN A 72 15.01 -13.85 7.21
N LYS A 73 15.99 -13.06 6.76
CA LYS A 73 15.89 -12.35 5.46
C LYS A 73 15.94 -13.37 4.33
N VAL A 74 15.02 -13.27 3.38
CA VAL A 74 14.91 -14.14 2.23
C VAL A 74 14.77 -13.32 0.95
N ALA A 75 15.11 -13.94 -0.18
CA ALA A 75 14.86 -13.38 -1.49
C ALA A 75 14.52 -14.52 -2.47
N PHE A 76 13.58 -14.28 -3.34
CA PHE A 76 13.13 -15.23 -4.36
C PHE A 76 12.75 -14.46 -5.63
N LYS A 77 12.52 -15.17 -6.71
CA LYS A 77 12.13 -14.56 -7.98
C LYS A 77 10.64 -14.70 -8.23
N ASP A 78 10.05 -13.64 -8.77
CA ASP A 78 8.72 -13.66 -9.35
C ASP A 78 8.75 -14.26 -10.78
N GLN A 79 7.58 -14.38 -11.42
CA GLN A 79 7.52 -14.89 -12.80
C GLN A 79 8.20 -14.00 -13.83
N TYR A 80 8.44 -12.71 -13.53
CA TYR A 80 9.21 -11.78 -14.36
C TYR A 80 10.71 -11.85 -14.10
N GLN A 81 11.17 -12.82 -13.30
CA GLN A 81 12.56 -13.01 -12.89
C GLN A 81 13.13 -11.88 -12.04
N MET A 82 12.27 -11.01 -11.49
CA MET A 82 12.68 -9.96 -10.56
C MET A 82 12.79 -10.52 -9.14
N ARG A 83 13.78 -10.04 -8.41
CA ARG A 83 14.00 -10.43 -7.02
C ARG A 83 13.01 -9.74 -6.11
N VAL A 84 12.19 -10.53 -5.42
CA VAL A 84 11.33 -10.12 -4.32
C VAL A 84 12.08 -10.34 -3.00
N ALA A 85 12.17 -9.32 -2.17
CA ALA A 85 12.77 -9.41 -0.84
C ALA A 85 11.69 -9.60 0.22
N GLY A 86 11.98 -10.44 1.21
CA GLY A 86 11.06 -10.72 2.30
C GLY A 86 11.77 -11.01 3.62
N ASN A 87 10.99 -10.96 4.68
CA ASN A 87 11.35 -11.41 6.01
C ASN A 87 10.48 -12.60 6.39
N LEU A 88 11.10 -13.77 6.52
CA LEU A 88 10.46 -15.00 6.95
C LEU A 88 10.51 -15.09 8.48
N PHE A 89 9.36 -15.24 9.11
CA PHE A 89 9.21 -15.39 10.55
C PHE A 89 8.71 -16.81 10.85
N VAL A 90 9.43 -17.50 11.75
CA VAL A 90 9.13 -18.88 12.14
C VAL A 90 9.10 -18.97 13.66
N PRO A 91 8.04 -19.56 14.26
CA PRO A 91 8.01 -19.80 15.71
C PRO A 91 9.22 -20.60 16.18
N LYS A 92 9.83 -20.24 17.31
CA LYS A 92 11.00 -20.98 17.85
C LYS A 92 10.66 -22.38 18.36
N THR A 93 9.45 -22.56 18.88
CA THR A 93 8.94 -23.85 19.39
C THR A 93 8.29 -24.73 18.34
N PHE A 94 8.63 -24.50 17.11
CA PHE A 94 8.03 -25.06 15.93
C PHE A 94 8.63 -26.44 15.57
N ASP A 95 7.77 -27.44 15.35
CA ASP A 95 8.20 -28.75 14.90
C ASP A 95 8.46 -28.77 13.38
N ARG A 96 9.72 -28.64 13.00
CA ARG A 96 10.15 -28.62 11.59
C ARG A 96 9.92 -29.95 10.84
N SER A 97 9.57 -31.02 11.53
CA SER A 97 9.21 -32.30 10.91
C SER A 97 7.77 -32.35 10.41
N LYS A 98 6.95 -31.39 10.83
CA LYS A 98 5.54 -31.23 10.41
C LYS A 98 5.37 -30.07 9.44
N ALA A 99 4.35 -30.19 8.60
CA ALA A 99 3.94 -29.09 7.71
C ALA A 99 2.91 -28.19 8.40
N HIS A 100 3.16 -26.88 8.36
CA HIS A 100 2.40 -25.85 9.08
C HIS A 100 1.69 -24.88 8.13
N PRO A 101 0.58 -24.24 8.55
CA PRO A 101 -0.04 -23.18 7.79
C PRO A 101 0.88 -21.97 7.69
N ALA A 102 0.77 -21.23 6.58
CA ALA A 102 1.59 -20.05 6.36
C ALA A 102 0.77 -18.83 5.89
N LEU A 103 1.32 -17.64 6.12
CA LEU A 103 0.70 -16.36 5.73
C LEU A 103 1.69 -15.48 4.99
N VAL A 104 1.28 -14.96 3.85
CA VAL A 104 1.94 -13.82 3.19
C VAL A 104 1.38 -12.53 3.76
N VAL A 105 2.24 -11.58 4.11
CA VAL A 105 1.84 -10.26 4.62
C VAL A 105 2.50 -9.18 3.77
N SER A 106 1.74 -8.18 3.31
CA SER A 106 2.32 -7.06 2.59
C SER A 106 1.85 -5.70 3.13
N HIS A 107 2.73 -4.73 2.94
CA HIS A 107 2.73 -3.41 3.54
C HIS A 107 1.78 -2.41 2.85
N PRO A 108 1.46 -1.26 3.48
CA PRO A 108 0.75 -0.16 2.85
C PRO A 108 1.42 0.33 1.57
N MET A 109 0.65 0.89 0.62
CA MET A 109 1.22 1.47 -0.59
C MET A 109 2.20 2.59 -0.26
N GLY A 110 3.40 2.51 -0.84
CA GLY A 110 4.47 3.46 -0.57
C GLY A 110 5.31 3.18 0.68
N ALA A 111 4.90 2.23 1.51
CA ALA A 111 5.67 1.70 2.64
C ALA A 111 6.66 0.61 2.19
N VAL A 112 7.27 -0.02 3.16
CA VAL A 112 8.13 -1.21 3.01
C VAL A 112 7.77 -2.24 4.09
N LYS A 113 8.27 -3.47 3.96
CA LYS A 113 7.96 -4.58 4.88
C LYS A 113 8.24 -4.27 6.36
N GLU A 114 9.19 -3.40 6.65
CA GLU A 114 9.51 -2.94 8.01
C GLU A 114 8.41 -2.05 8.61
N GLN A 115 7.52 -1.54 7.77
CA GLN A 115 6.42 -0.66 8.19
C GLN A 115 5.10 -1.43 8.16
N SER A 116 4.54 -1.72 9.33
CA SER A 116 3.31 -2.50 9.54
C SER A 116 3.42 -4.00 9.22
N ALA A 117 3.91 -4.40 8.05
CA ALA A 117 3.89 -5.82 7.64
C ALA A 117 4.70 -6.74 8.55
N ASN A 118 5.90 -6.32 9.00
CA ASN A 118 6.70 -7.10 9.95
C ASN A 118 6.00 -7.28 11.30
N LEU A 119 5.27 -6.27 11.78
CA LEU A 119 4.50 -6.39 13.02
C LEU A 119 3.43 -7.47 12.89
N TYR A 120 2.63 -7.42 11.82
CA TYR A 120 1.59 -8.43 11.56
C TYR A 120 2.19 -9.82 11.39
N ALA A 121 3.28 -9.94 10.62
CA ALA A 121 3.98 -11.20 10.43
C ALA A 121 4.51 -11.77 11.76
N THR A 122 5.12 -10.93 12.61
CA THR A 122 5.62 -11.34 13.94
C THR A 122 4.49 -11.80 14.83
N LYS A 123 3.41 -11.03 14.93
CA LYS A 123 2.26 -11.35 15.78
C LYS A 123 1.55 -12.64 15.35
N MET A 124 1.38 -12.86 14.05
CA MET A 124 0.80 -14.10 13.55
C MET A 124 1.75 -15.29 13.69
N ALA A 125 3.08 -15.07 13.62
CA ALA A 125 4.04 -16.13 13.90
C ALA A 125 4.02 -16.54 15.38
N GLU A 126 3.79 -15.61 16.32
CA GLU A 126 3.57 -15.97 17.73
C GLU A 126 2.35 -16.88 17.94
N GLN A 127 1.40 -16.88 16.99
CA GLN A 127 0.22 -17.74 17.01
C GLN A 127 0.42 -19.08 16.28
N GLY A 128 1.64 -19.40 15.88
CA GLY A 128 2.00 -20.69 15.29
C GLY A 128 1.97 -20.76 13.75
N PHE A 129 1.76 -19.65 13.06
CA PHE A 129 1.87 -19.59 11.61
C PHE A 129 3.32 -19.37 11.16
N VAL A 130 3.72 -19.95 10.04
CA VAL A 130 4.89 -19.46 9.30
C VAL A 130 4.47 -18.19 8.55
N THR A 131 5.18 -17.10 8.70
CA THR A 131 4.75 -15.84 8.05
C THR A 131 5.87 -15.23 7.23
N LEU A 132 5.52 -14.63 6.11
CA LEU A 132 6.43 -13.98 5.18
C LEU A 132 5.96 -12.54 4.92
N ALA A 133 6.68 -11.56 5.45
CA ALA A 133 6.47 -10.15 5.08
C ALA A 133 7.32 -9.85 3.83
N ILE A 134 6.69 -9.28 2.79
CA ILE A 134 7.36 -8.98 1.50
C ILE A 134 7.40 -7.49 1.23
N ASP A 135 8.46 -7.06 0.53
CA ASP A 135 8.48 -5.79 -0.19
C ASP A 135 7.85 -5.96 -1.57
N LEU A 136 6.95 -5.06 -1.94
CA LEU A 136 6.40 -5.02 -3.30
C LEU A 136 7.47 -4.62 -4.31
N PRO A 137 7.41 -5.10 -5.57
CA PRO A 137 8.36 -4.71 -6.61
C PRO A 137 8.52 -3.19 -6.75
N GLY A 138 9.79 -2.73 -6.80
CA GLY A 138 10.13 -1.30 -6.83
C GLY A 138 10.16 -0.61 -5.46
N TRP A 139 9.80 -1.29 -4.38
CA TRP A 139 9.82 -0.78 -3.00
C TRP A 139 10.80 -1.58 -2.13
N GLY A 140 11.24 -0.96 -1.02
CA GLY A 140 12.11 -1.61 -0.05
C GLY A 140 13.39 -2.19 -0.65
N GLU A 141 13.63 -3.47 -0.35
CA GLU A 141 14.78 -4.23 -0.86
C GLU A 141 14.42 -5.05 -2.12
N SER A 142 13.16 -5.04 -2.58
CA SER A 142 12.76 -5.72 -3.82
C SER A 142 13.28 -5.01 -5.07
N GLU A 143 13.51 -5.79 -6.12
CA GLU A 143 14.00 -5.31 -7.42
C GLU A 143 12.90 -4.53 -8.16
N GLY A 144 13.30 -3.77 -9.15
CA GLY A 144 12.43 -2.95 -9.99
C GLY A 144 12.79 -1.46 -9.93
N PRO A 145 12.30 -0.67 -10.88
CA PRO A 145 12.49 0.78 -10.85
C PRO A 145 11.91 1.37 -9.57
N ARG A 146 12.71 2.17 -8.87
CA ARG A 146 12.32 2.71 -7.55
C ARG A 146 11.06 3.56 -7.61
N ASN A 147 10.15 3.31 -6.66
CA ASN A 147 8.90 4.03 -6.49
C ASN A 147 7.93 3.87 -7.68
N LEU A 148 8.17 2.92 -8.57
CA LEU A 148 7.28 2.59 -9.68
C LEU A 148 5.95 2.04 -9.15
N VAL A 149 4.84 2.46 -9.77
CA VAL A 149 3.52 1.85 -9.58
C VAL A 149 3.27 0.83 -10.69
N SER A 150 2.98 -0.40 -10.28
CA SER A 150 2.50 -1.46 -11.17
C SER A 150 1.59 -2.42 -10.39
N PRO A 151 0.26 -2.23 -10.41
CA PRO A 151 -0.68 -3.06 -9.66
C PRO A 151 -0.60 -4.54 -10.02
N GLU A 152 -0.29 -4.87 -11.27
CA GLU A 152 -0.10 -6.23 -11.74
C GLU A 152 1.10 -6.89 -11.07
N MET A 153 2.25 -6.21 -11.06
CA MET A 153 3.46 -6.71 -10.38
C MET A 153 3.27 -6.82 -8.86
N TYR A 154 2.41 -5.99 -8.29
CA TYR A 154 2.09 -6.07 -6.86
C TYR A 154 1.24 -7.30 -6.54
N ALA A 155 0.27 -7.62 -7.39
CA ALA A 155 -0.50 -8.87 -7.29
C ALA A 155 0.42 -10.09 -7.49
N GLU A 156 1.32 -10.05 -8.48
CA GLU A 156 2.33 -11.08 -8.73
C GLU A 156 3.25 -11.29 -7.52
N GLY A 157 3.64 -10.22 -6.81
CA GLY A 157 4.43 -10.33 -5.58
C GLY A 157 3.81 -11.24 -4.52
N PHE A 158 2.48 -11.24 -4.41
CA PHE A 158 1.76 -12.20 -3.53
C PHE A 158 1.85 -13.64 -4.05
N SER A 159 1.67 -13.87 -5.35
CA SER A 159 1.77 -15.20 -5.95
C SER A 159 3.19 -15.77 -5.85
N ALA A 160 4.20 -14.96 -6.10
CA ALA A 160 5.61 -15.33 -5.92
C ALA A 160 5.94 -15.67 -4.45
N ALA A 161 5.35 -14.96 -3.50
CA ALA A 161 5.48 -15.28 -2.08
C ALA A 161 4.82 -16.62 -1.72
N VAL A 162 3.68 -16.95 -2.34
CA VAL A 162 3.04 -18.29 -2.22
C VAL A 162 3.93 -19.37 -2.82
N ASP A 163 4.56 -19.13 -3.98
CA ASP A 163 5.53 -20.03 -4.59
C ASP A 163 6.68 -20.33 -3.63
N PHE A 164 7.30 -19.27 -3.09
CA PHE A 164 8.41 -19.39 -2.14
C PHE A 164 7.99 -20.17 -0.88
N LEU A 165 6.87 -19.82 -0.25
CA LEU A 165 6.38 -20.54 0.93
C LEU A 165 6.11 -22.02 0.61
N GLY A 166 5.54 -22.31 -0.55
CA GLY A 166 5.25 -23.68 -1.00
C GLY A 166 6.49 -24.54 -1.22
N THR A 167 7.69 -23.96 -1.32
CA THR A 167 8.97 -24.70 -1.40
C THR A 167 9.58 -24.99 -0.03
N GLN A 168 9.08 -24.37 1.04
CA GLN A 168 9.62 -24.61 2.38
C GLN A 168 9.16 -25.96 2.90
N PRO A 169 10.07 -26.85 3.33
CA PRO A 169 9.73 -28.23 3.71
C PRO A 169 8.80 -28.33 4.93
N PHE A 170 8.71 -27.25 5.70
CA PHE A 170 7.89 -27.13 6.89
C PHE A 170 6.58 -26.35 6.65
N VAL A 171 6.25 -26.00 5.41
CA VAL A 171 5.00 -25.31 5.04
C VAL A 171 4.06 -26.27 4.34
N ASP A 172 2.81 -26.31 4.81
CA ASP A 172 1.74 -26.98 4.09
C ASP A 172 1.22 -26.06 2.97
N ARG A 173 1.61 -26.36 1.76
CA ARG A 173 1.24 -25.58 0.57
C ARG A 173 -0.27 -25.56 0.28
N SER A 174 -1.06 -26.42 0.91
CA SER A 174 -2.53 -26.40 0.84
C SER A 174 -3.17 -25.48 1.86
N ARG A 175 -2.38 -24.89 2.79
CA ARG A 175 -2.81 -24.06 3.91
C ARG A 175 -2.07 -22.72 3.95
N ILE A 176 -2.02 -22.01 2.82
CA ILE A 176 -1.42 -20.68 2.72
C ILE A 176 -2.53 -19.62 2.66
N GLY A 177 -2.44 -18.60 3.52
CA GLY A 177 -3.31 -17.43 3.50
C GLY A 177 -2.53 -16.15 3.22
N ALA A 178 -3.24 -15.03 3.13
CA ALA A 178 -2.60 -13.74 2.88
C ALA A 178 -3.28 -12.60 3.66
N ILE A 179 -2.48 -11.60 4.06
CA ILE A 179 -2.91 -10.36 4.70
C ILE A 179 -2.41 -9.18 3.86
N GLY A 180 -3.33 -8.33 3.41
CA GLY A 180 -3.02 -7.08 2.73
C GLY A 180 -3.38 -5.87 3.59
N ILE A 181 -2.40 -4.98 3.86
CA ILE A 181 -2.60 -3.80 4.69
C ILE A 181 -2.69 -2.57 3.78
N CYS A 182 -3.69 -1.71 3.98
CA CYS A 182 -3.93 -0.48 3.21
C CYS A 182 -4.02 -0.76 1.68
N GLY A 183 -3.12 -0.19 0.87
CA GLY A 183 -3.06 -0.45 -0.58
C GLY A 183 -2.89 -1.93 -0.92
N SER A 184 -2.10 -2.67 -0.13
CA SER A 184 -1.94 -4.13 -0.31
C SER A 184 -3.24 -4.91 -0.11
N GLY A 185 -4.24 -4.34 0.54
CA GLY A 185 -5.58 -4.93 0.59
C GLY A 185 -6.19 -5.09 -0.81
N SER A 186 -6.06 -4.08 -1.68
CA SER A 186 -6.52 -4.19 -3.08
C SER A 186 -5.63 -5.11 -3.92
N PHE A 187 -4.33 -5.17 -3.64
CA PHE A 187 -3.41 -6.04 -4.39
C PHE A 187 -3.62 -7.50 -4.05
N VAL A 188 -3.82 -7.85 -2.77
CA VAL A 188 -4.11 -9.23 -2.36
C VAL A 188 -5.46 -9.72 -2.89
N ILE A 189 -6.48 -8.87 -2.94
CA ILE A 189 -7.77 -9.18 -3.58
C ILE A 189 -7.55 -9.48 -5.08
N SER A 190 -6.78 -8.62 -5.77
CA SER A 190 -6.47 -8.83 -7.19
C SER A 190 -5.70 -10.15 -7.42
N ALA A 191 -4.71 -10.45 -6.59
CA ALA A 191 -3.96 -11.70 -6.64
C ALA A 191 -4.86 -12.92 -6.35
N ALA A 192 -5.70 -12.84 -5.32
CA ALA A 192 -6.57 -13.94 -4.92
C ALA A 192 -7.60 -14.33 -6.00
N LYS A 193 -8.04 -13.40 -6.85
CA LYS A 193 -8.95 -13.72 -7.97
C LYS A 193 -8.35 -14.71 -8.97
N ILE A 194 -7.04 -14.68 -9.14
CA ILE A 194 -6.33 -15.50 -10.14
C ILE A 194 -5.39 -16.56 -9.54
N ASP A 195 -5.17 -16.52 -8.22
CA ASP A 195 -4.35 -17.53 -7.52
C ASP A 195 -5.15 -18.25 -6.42
N PRO A 196 -5.71 -19.42 -6.71
CA PRO A 196 -6.52 -20.18 -5.76
C PRO A 196 -5.72 -20.84 -4.63
N ARG A 197 -4.39 -20.75 -4.65
CA ARG A 197 -3.52 -21.30 -3.59
C ARG A 197 -3.57 -20.44 -2.32
N MET A 198 -3.98 -19.15 -2.43
CA MET A 198 -4.34 -18.33 -1.27
C MET A 198 -5.71 -18.78 -0.74
N ARG A 199 -5.70 -19.59 0.33
CA ARG A 199 -6.88 -20.30 0.84
C ARG A 199 -7.78 -19.49 1.77
N ALA A 200 -7.23 -18.45 2.40
CA ALA A 200 -7.95 -17.49 3.23
C ALA A 200 -7.29 -16.11 3.12
N ILE A 201 -8.06 -15.07 2.99
CA ILE A 201 -7.54 -13.71 2.72
C ILE A 201 -8.11 -12.74 3.74
N ALA A 202 -7.24 -11.93 4.35
CA ALA A 202 -7.65 -10.81 5.21
C ALA A 202 -7.13 -9.49 4.64
N THR A 203 -7.92 -8.43 4.79
CA THR A 203 -7.50 -7.06 4.51
C THR A 203 -7.65 -6.21 5.75
N VAL A 204 -6.73 -5.28 5.97
CA VAL A 204 -6.75 -4.37 7.13
C VAL A 204 -6.60 -2.94 6.64
N SER A 205 -7.49 -2.06 7.09
CA SER A 205 -7.53 -0.64 6.67
C SER A 205 -7.39 -0.49 5.15
N MET A 206 -8.10 -1.31 4.38
CA MET A 206 -7.90 -1.43 2.94
C MET A 206 -8.23 -0.14 2.17
N TYR A 207 -7.45 0.11 1.11
CA TYR A 207 -7.80 1.04 0.03
C TYR A 207 -8.12 0.29 -1.26
N ASP A 208 -9.14 0.71 -2.00
CA ASP A 208 -9.19 0.48 -3.44
C ASP A 208 -8.27 1.51 -4.12
N MET A 209 -7.03 1.08 -4.40
CA MET A 209 -6.03 1.97 -5.02
C MET A 209 -6.47 2.48 -6.39
N GLY A 210 -7.29 1.72 -7.09
CA GLY A 210 -7.88 2.16 -8.36
C GLY A 210 -8.94 3.23 -8.17
N ALA A 211 -9.92 2.98 -7.32
CA ALA A 211 -11.03 3.91 -7.08
C ALA A 211 -10.54 5.24 -6.48
N VAL A 212 -9.63 5.21 -5.48
CA VAL A 212 -9.12 6.44 -4.87
C VAL A 212 -8.33 7.29 -5.88
N ASN A 213 -7.58 6.68 -6.80
CA ASN A 213 -6.87 7.44 -7.83
C ASN A 213 -7.79 7.94 -8.95
N ARG A 214 -8.93 7.27 -9.21
CA ARG A 214 -9.92 7.73 -10.19
C ARG A 214 -10.86 8.81 -9.65
N HIS A 215 -11.22 8.72 -8.38
CA HIS A 215 -12.36 9.46 -7.84
C HIS A 215 -12.03 10.24 -6.55
N ALA A 216 -10.84 10.08 -5.97
CA ALA A 216 -10.50 10.47 -4.59
C ALA A 216 -11.47 9.85 -3.56
N LEU A 217 -11.29 10.20 -2.28
CA LEU A 217 -12.22 9.79 -1.22
C LEU A 217 -13.58 10.44 -1.42
N GLN A 218 -14.63 9.69 -1.12
CA GLN A 218 -16.02 10.15 -1.25
C GLN A 218 -16.36 10.71 -2.64
N LYS A 219 -15.62 10.26 -3.67
CA LYS A 219 -15.78 10.70 -5.07
C LYS A 219 -15.62 12.21 -5.27
N SER A 220 -14.74 12.84 -4.50
CA SER A 220 -14.51 14.29 -4.53
C SER A 220 -13.72 14.78 -5.75
N GLN A 221 -13.10 13.90 -6.54
CA GLN A 221 -12.34 14.25 -7.75
C GLN A 221 -13.24 14.32 -8.98
N THR A 222 -13.22 15.44 -9.69
CA THR A 222 -13.97 15.60 -10.95
C THR A 222 -13.29 14.89 -12.13
N LEU A 223 -14.03 14.69 -13.21
CA LEU A 223 -13.48 14.11 -14.44
C LEU A 223 -12.39 15.00 -15.06
N GLU A 224 -12.56 16.32 -14.99
CA GLU A 224 -11.59 17.30 -15.51
C GLU A 224 -10.29 17.25 -14.72
N GLN A 225 -10.36 17.18 -13.39
CA GLN A 225 -9.19 16.99 -12.51
C GLN A 225 -8.46 15.69 -12.84
N ARG A 226 -9.21 14.60 -13.01
CA ARG A 226 -8.64 13.30 -13.41
C ARG A 226 -7.93 13.37 -14.77
N LYS A 227 -8.54 14.01 -15.77
CA LYS A 227 -7.91 14.20 -17.09
C LYS A 227 -6.65 15.06 -17.00
N ALA A 228 -6.63 16.11 -16.17
CA ALA A 228 -5.46 16.93 -15.95
C ALA A 228 -4.30 16.15 -15.32
N ILE A 229 -4.57 15.27 -14.35
CA ILE A 229 -3.56 14.39 -13.76
C ILE A 229 -2.98 13.41 -14.80
N ILE A 230 -3.83 12.84 -15.66
CA ILE A 230 -3.38 11.94 -16.74
C ILE A 230 -2.49 12.70 -17.74
N ALA A 231 -2.87 13.92 -18.12
CA ALA A 231 -2.07 14.75 -19.03
C ALA A 231 -0.70 15.10 -18.42
N ALA A 232 -0.67 15.54 -17.17
CA ALA A 232 0.59 15.84 -16.47
C ALA A 232 1.51 14.61 -16.35
N ALA A 233 0.95 13.43 -16.12
CA ALA A 233 1.74 12.19 -16.11
C ALA A 233 2.31 11.81 -17.47
N ALA A 234 1.58 12.11 -18.56
CA ALA A 234 2.08 11.90 -19.93
C ALA A 234 3.22 12.87 -20.26
N GLU A 235 3.07 14.17 -19.92
CA GLU A 235 4.12 15.19 -20.07
C GLU A 235 5.39 14.81 -19.27
N GLN A 236 5.24 14.32 -18.04
CA GLN A 236 6.35 13.83 -17.23
C GLN A 236 7.03 12.62 -17.87
N ARG A 237 6.26 11.70 -18.45
CA ARG A 237 6.81 10.53 -19.16
C ARG A 237 7.62 10.93 -20.38
N ASP A 238 7.17 11.93 -21.14
CA ASP A 238 7.91 12.46 -22.29
C ASP A 238 9.23 13.11 -21.84
N ALA A 239 9.22 13.87 -20.73
CA ALA A 239 10.42 14.45 -20.16
C ALA A 239 11.41 13.37 -19.70
N GLU A 240 10.95 12.33 -19.01
CA GLU A 240 11.78 11.18 -18.58
C GLU A 240 12.37 10.43 -19.79
N PHE A 241 11.59 10.23 -20.85
CA PHE A 241 12.07 9.57 -22.08
C PHE A 241 13.18 10.36 -22.78
N GLN A 242 13.17 11.69 -22.66
CA GLN A 242 14.21 12.59 -23.16
C GLN A 242 15.41 12.72 -22.21
N GLY A 243 15.49 11.91 -21.16
CA GLY A 243 16.59 11.90 -20.18
C GLY A 243 16.40 12.87 -19.02
N GLY A 244 15.21 13.43 -18.86
CA GLY A 244 14.85 14.26 -17.71
C GLY A 244 14.76 13.46 -16.39
N GLU A 245 14.67 14.17 -15.27
CA GLU A 245 14.61 13.58 -13.94
C GLU A 245 13.27 12.85 -13.70
N VAL A 246 13.35 11.66 -13.06
CA VAL A 246 12.16 10.92 -12.62
C VAL A 246 11.52 11.62 -11.43
N ALA A 247 10.38 12.25 -11.67
CA ALA A 247 9.63 12.96 -10.64
C ALA A 247 8.79 12.01 -9.78
N VAL A 248 8.72 12.31 -8.49
CA VAL A 248 7.82 11.64 -7.53
C VAL A 248 6.84 12.66 -6.95
N ALA A 249 5.62 12.20 -6.64
CA ALA A 249 4.59 13.04 -6.03
C ALA A 249 3.66 12.25 -5.12
N GLY A 250 2.85 12.95 -4.35
CA GLY A 250 1.95 12.35 -3.38
C GLY A 250 2.70 11.72 -2.20
N GLY A 251 2.17 10.61 -1.68
CA GLY A 251 2.69 10.00 -0.46
C GLY A 251 2.47 10.89 0.76
N THR A 252 3.37 10.78 1.74
CA THR A 252 3.28 11.54 2.99
C THR A 252 4.10 12.83 2.90
N ASP A 253 3.52 13.93 3.34
CA ASP A 253 4.19 15.23 3.41
C ASP A 253 5.48 15.16 4.23
N LEU A 254 6.47 15.98 3.88
CA LEU A 254 7.76 16.02 4.59
C LEU A 254 7.72 16.94 5.82
N ALA A 255 6.75 17.82 5.89
CA ALA A 255 6.54 18.74 7.02
C ALA A 255 5.05 19.07 7.15
N LEU A 256 4.63 19.34 8.39
CA LEU A 256 3.28 19.79 8.68
C LEU A 256 3.22 21.32 8.61
N THR A 257 2.09 21.82 8.12
CA THR A 257 1.72 23.25 8.17
C THR A 257 0.39 23.40 8.89
N ALA A 258 -0.04 24.63 9.19
CA ALA A 258 -1.36 24.88 9.76
C ALA A 258 -2.48 24.31 8.87
N ASP A 259 -2.32 24.40 7.55
CA ASP A 259 -3.30 23.97 6.54
C ASP A 259 -3.15 22.51 6.11
N THR A 260 -2.23 21.74 6.71
CA THR A 260 -2.07 20.31 6.37
C THR A 260 -3.37 19.56 6.67
N HIS A 261 -3.89 18.86 5.65
CA HIS A 261 -5.13 18.11 5.76
C HIS A 261 -5.06 17.03 6.86
N PRO A 262 -6.12 16.78 7.64
CA PRO A 262 -6.11 15.80 8.75
C PRO A 262 -5.59 14.42 8.35
N ILE A 263 -5.95 13.91 7.16
CA ILE A 263 -5.46 12.62 6.66
C ILE A 263 -3.93 12.63 6.46
N GLN A 264 -3.36 13.73 5.96
CA GLN A 264 -1.90 13.86 5.83
C GLN A 264 -1.20 13.95 7.19
N ARG A 265 -1.85 14.56 8.21
CA ARG A 265 -1.35 14.56 9.59
C ARG A 265 -1.31 13.14 10.16
N GLU A 266 -2.37 12.33 9.93
CA GLU A 266 -2.43 10.93 10.34
C GLU A 266 -1.30 10.10 9.71
N PHE A 267 -1.04 10.27 8.40
CA PHE A 267 0.09 9.62 7.72
C PHE A 267 1.45 10.13 8.20
N TYR A 268 1.58 11.45 8.41
CA TYR A 268 2.82 12.06 8.91
C TYR A 268 3.19 11.48 10.27
N ASP A 269 2.23 11.35 11.18
CA ASP A 269 2.43 10.82 12.53
C ASP A 269 3.03 9.41 12.52
N PHE A 270 2.69 8.60 11.54
CA PHE A 270 3.31 7.28 11.35
C PHE A 270 4.62 7.35 10.56
N TYR A 271 4.59 7.91 9.34
CA TYR A 271 5.70 7.78 8.39
C TYR A 271 6.86 8.76 8.62
N ARG A 272 6.67 9.82 9.38
CA ARG A 272 7.67 10.90 9.59
C ARG A 272 8.03 11.10 11.05
N THR A 273 7.70 10.16 11.91
CA THR A 273 8.03 10.17 13.34
C THR A 273 8.63 8.80 13.73
N PRO A 274 9.28 8.69 14.91
CA PRO A 274 9.79 7.42 15.41
C PRO A 274 8.75 6.29 15.50
N ARG A 275 7.46 6.60 15.40
CA ARG A 275 6.38 5.62 15.40
C ARG A 275 6.51 4.61 14.26
N GLY A 276 6.87 5.04 13.04
CA GLY A 276 6.98 4.14 11.90
C GLY A 276 7.93 4.64 10.81
N GLU A 277 8.71 5.72 11.06
CA GLU A 277 9.67 6.22 10.08
C GLU A 277 10.72 5.15 9.75
N PHE A 278 10.89 4.89 8.46
CA PHE A 278 11.90 3.96 7.97
C PHE A 278 12.34 4.35 6.56
N THR A 279 13.65 4.41 6.35
CA THR A 279 14.25 4.64 5.04
C THR A 279 15.08 3.42 4.66
N PRO A 280 14.68 2.67 3.60
CA PRO A 280 15.46 1.52 3.13
C PRO A 280 16.87 1.93 2.70
N ALA A 281 17.82 0.99 2.78
CA ALA A 281 19.18 1.21 2.32
C ALA A 281 19.19 1.62 0.83
N GLY A 282 19.92 2.69 0.52
CA GLY A 282 20.00 3.26 -0.84
C GLY A 282 18.80 4.10 -1.28
N ALA A 283 17.79 4.28 -0.41
CA ALA A 283 16.69 5.21 -0.64
C ALA A 283 16.97 6.59 0.01
N SER A 284 16.24 7.61 -0.46
CA SER A 284 16.28 8.96 0.12
C SER A 284 15.04 9.17 1.00
N PRO A 285 15.17 9.71 2.23
CA PRO A 285 14.01 10.03 3.08
C PRO A 285 12.97 10.92 2.39
N GLN A 286 13.40 11.80 1.48
CA GLN A 286 12.55 12.71 0.72
C GLN A 286 11.69 11.98 -0.31
N ARG A 287 12.09 10.77 -0.72
CA ARG A 287 11.39 9.95 -1.72
C ARG A 287 10.59 8.79 -1.11
N THR A 288 10.74 8.52 0.20
CA THR A 288 9.93 7.48 0.87
C THR A 288 8.45 7.82 0.76
N THR A 289 7.61 6.80 0.64
CA THR A 289 6.15 6.85 0.45
C THR A 289 5.66 7.44 -0.88
N LYS A 290 6.51 8.05 -1.70
CA LYS A 290 6.12 8.80 -2.90
C LYS A 290 6.26 7.95 -4.17
N PRO A 291 5.18 7.66 -4.90
CA PRO A 291 5.26 7.01 -6.21
C PRO A 291 5.82 7.97 -7.28
N THR A 292 6.32 7.42 -8.39
CA THR A 292 6.69 8.22 -9.55
C THR A 292 5.43 8.80 -10.23
N VAL A 293 5.50 10.06 -10.65
CA VAL A 293 4.39 10.78 -11.31
C VAL A 293 3.89 10.03 -12.53
N ALA A 294 4.83 9.65 -13.42
CA ALA A 294 4.51 8.99 -14.68
C ALA A 294 3.85 7.60 -14.49
N SER A 295 4.13 6.90 -13.39
CA SER A 295 3.55 5.57 -13.16
C SER A 295 2.29 5.56 -12.30
N ASN A 296 2.08 6.56 -11.44
CA ASN A 296 0.97 6.57 -10.49
C ASN A 296 -0.41 6.47 -11.18
N VAL A 297 -0.53 7.03 -12.39
CA VAL A 297 -1.76 6.96 -13.19
C VAL A 297 -2.16 5.53 -13.59
N LYS A 298 -1.26 4.55 -13.49
CA LYS A 298 -1.59 3.14 -13.71
C LYS A 298 -2.64 2.63 -12.74
N PHE A 299 -2.71 3.20 -11.53
CA PHE A 299 -3.80 2.90 -10.61
C PHE A 299 -5.18 3.28 -11.19
N MET A 300 -5.28 4.29 -12.04
CA MET A 300 -6.56 4.65 -12.66
C MET A 300 -7.13 3.57 -13.57
N ASN A 301 -6.29 2.64 -14.04
CA ASN A 301 -6.70 1.46 -14.82
C ASN A 301 -6.73 0.17 -13.97
N PHE A 302 -6.75 0.28 -12.65
CA PHE A 302 -6.80 -0.84 -11.74
C PHE A 302 -8.18 -0.94 -11.09
N TYR A 303 -8.83 -2.10 -11.20
CA TYR A 303 -10.19 -2.39 -10.73
C TYR A 303 -10.19 -3.65 -9.87
N PRO A 304 -9.64 -3.59 -8.64
CA PRO A 304 -9.41 -4.78 -7.82
C PRO A 304 -10.70 -5.51 -7.43
N PHE A 305 -11.81 -4.79 -7.27
CA PHE A 305 -13.08 -5.37 -6.81
C PHE A 305 -14.01 -5.84 -7.92
N ASN A 306 -13.63 -5.64 -9.20
CA ASN A 306 -14.34 -6.32 -10.27
C ASN A 306 -14.11 -7.83 -10.14
N ASP A 307 -15.19 -8.61 -10.25
CA ASP A 307 -15.18 -10.07 -10.14
C ASP A 307 -14.64 -10.61 -8.80
N ILE A 308 -14.72 -9.82 -7.71
CA ILE A 308 -14.28 -10.24 -6.37
C ILE A 308 -15.04 -11.47 -5.87
N GLU A 309 -16.28 -11.66 -6.32
CA GLU A 309 -17.12 -12.82 -6.01
C GLU A 309 -16.51 -14.13 -6.49
N THR A 310 -15.62 -14.12 -7.48
CA THR A 310 -14.92 -15.31 -7.98
C THR A 310 -13.93 -15.91 -6.96
N ILE A 311 -13.59 -15.16 -5.92
CA ILE A 311 -12.76 -15.68 -4.82
C ILE A 311 -13.51 -16.77 -4.04
N SER A 312 -14.84 -16.69 -3.94
CA SER A 312 -15.66 -17.72 -3.31
C SER A 312 -15.36 -19.13 -3.91
N PRO A 313 -15.36 -20.21 -3.10
CA PRO A 313 -15.74 -20.28 -1.69
C PRO A 313 -14.59 -20.02 -0.70
N ARG A 314 -13.50 -19.38 -1.10
CA ARG A 314 -12.40 -19.04 -0.19
C ARG A 314 -12.81 -17.84 0.69
N PRO A 315 -12.61 -17.92 2.02
CA PRO A 315 -13.08 -16.92 2.96
C PRO A 315 -12.33 -15.61 2.84
N LEU A 316 -13.07 -14.50 2.97
CA LEU A 316 -12.56 -13.14 3.01
C LEU A 316 -12.87 -12.50 4.37
N LEU A 317 -11.87 -11.86 4.97
CA LEU A 317 -12.02 -11.05 6.18
C LEU A 317 -11.61 -9.61 5.88
N PHE A 318 -12.52 -8.67 6.10
CA PHE A 318 -12.28 -7.24 5.99
C PHE A 318 -12.25 -6.63 7.39
N ILE A 319 -11.15 -5.94 7.73
CA ILE A 319 -10.98 -5.24 9.02
C ILE A 319 -10.73 -3.77 8.71
N SER A 320 -11.49 -2.89 9.36
CA SER A 320 -11.27 -1.44 9.25
C SER A 320 -11.64 -0.75 10.55
N GLY A 321 -11.00 0.39 10.81
CA GLY A 321 -11.46 1.28 11.88
C GLY A 321 -12.81 1.91 11.51
N ASP A 322 -13.67 2.08 12.49
CA ASP A 322 -14.98 2.74 12.26
C ASP A 322 -14.86 4.25 12.03
N GLN A 323 -13.70 4.85 12.41
CA GLN A 323 -13.33 6.25 12.14
C GLN A 323 -12.36 6.38 10.93
N ALA A 324 -12.00 5.28 10.27
CA ALA A 324 -11.07 5.32 9.16
C ALA A 324 -11.65 6.06 7.95
N HIS A 325 -10.89 7.00 7.40
CA HIS A 325 -11.26 7.74 6.18
C HIS A 325 -11.38 6.81 4.96
N SER A 326 -10.78 5.61 5.01
CA SER A 326 -10.80 4.59 3.96
C SER A 326 -11.91 3.54 4.13
N ARG A 327 -12.76 3.65 5.15
CA ARG A 327 -13.76 2.62 5.47
C ARG A 327 -14.69 2.26 4.30
N GLU A 328 -15.01 3.24 3.44
CA GLU A 328 -15.85 3.06 2.26
C GLU A 328 -15.37 1.94 1.33
N PHE A 329 -14.05 1.70 1.25
CA PHE A 329 -13.49 0.65 0.39
C PHE A 329 -13.69 -0.74 0.98
N SER A 330 -13.60 -0.89 2.30
CA SER A 330 -13.92 -2.16 2.96
C SER A 330 -15.42 -2.48 2.86
N GLU A 331 -16.28 -1.46 2.97
CA GLU A 331 -17.73 -1.59 2.77
C GLU A 331 -18.06 -2.02 1.34
N ASP A 332 -17.44 -1.39 0.32
CA ASP A 332 -17.69 -1.72 -1.09
C ASP A 332 -17.22 -3.12 -1.43
N ALA A 333 -15.99 -3.50 -1.00
CA ALA A 333 -15.47 -4.84 -1.21
C ALA A 333 -16.34 -5.91 -0.54
N TYR A 334 -16.73 -5.71 0.72
CA TYR A 334 -17.61 -6.62 1.45
C TYR A 334 -18.97 -6.78 0.74
N ARG A 335 -19.57 -5.68 0.27
CA ARG A 335 -20.85 -5.73 -0.44
C ARG A 335 -20.76 -6.57 -1.72
N ARG A 336 -19.66 -6.47 -2.48
CA ARG A 336 -19.46 -7.16 -3.77
C ARG A 336 -19.01 -8.61 -3.61
N ALA A 337 -18.23 -8.91 -2.58
CA ALA A 337 -17.73 -10.25 -2.36
C ALA A 337 -18.88 -11.25 -2.12
N ALA A 338 -18.69 -12.50 -2.59
CA ALA A 338 -19.58 -13.61 -2.27
C ALA A 338 -19.17 -14.27 -0.93
N GLU A 339 -20.03 -15.13 -0.40
CA GLU A 339 -19.77 -15.88 0.85
C GLU A 339 -18.67 -16.97 0.62
N PRO A 340 -17.91 -17.32 1.68
CA PRO A 340 -17.96 -16.81 3.04
C PRO A 340 -17.14 -15.50 3.18
N LYS A 341 -17.70 -14.51 3.85
CA LYS A 341 -17.05 -13.22 4.10
C LYS A 341 -17.40 -12.67 5.47
N GLU A 342 -16.48 -11.93 6.06
CA GLU A 342 -16.66 -11.28 7.36
C GLU A 342 -16.18 -9.81 7.28
N LEU A 343 -16.90 -8.91 7.96
CA LEU A 343 -16.51 -7.50 8.10
C LEU A 343 -16.43 -7.16 9.58
N VAL A 344 -15.30 -6.60 10.01
CA VAL A 344 -15.03 -6.24 11.40
C VAL A 344 -14.69 -4.77 11.50
N TRP A 345 -15.44 -4.04 12.31
CA TRP A 345 -15.18 -2.66 12.69
C TRP A 345 -14.39 -2.60 13.98
N VAL A 346 -13.22 -1.95 13.95
CA VAL A 346 -12.45 -1.64 15.15
C VAL A 346 -12.93 -0.29 15.68
N ARG A 347 -13.58 -0.31 16.82
CA ARG A 347 -14.20 0.87 17.40
C ARG A 347 -13.18 1.94 17.78
N GLY A 348 -13.42 3.17 17.34
CA GLY A 348 -12.58 4.34 17.63
C GLY A 348 -11.26 4.39 16.88
N ALA A 349 -10.96 3.41 16.01
CA ALA A 349 -9.74 3.39 15.25
C ALA A 349 -9.87 4.19 13.95
N GLY A 350 -8.86 5.01 13.64
CA GLY A 350 -8.61 5.61 12.34
C GLY A 350 -7.95 4.62 11.36
N HIS A 351 -7.53 5.14 10.21
CA HIS A 351 -6.91 4.31 9.17
C HIS A 351 -5.53 3.79 9.59
N VAL A 352 -4.65 4.69 10.04
CA VAL A 352 -3.25 4.40 10.39
C VAL A 352 -3.13 3.75 11.78
N ASP A 353 -4.19 3.81 12.60
CA ASP A 353 -4.18 3.14 13.90
C ASP A 353 -3.99 1.63 13.79
N LEU A 354 -4.53 1.03 12.73
CA LEU A 354 -4.37 -0.40 12.50
C LEU A 354 -3.06 -0.77 11.79
N TYR A 355 -2.11 0.16 11.64
CA TYR A 355 -0.78 -0.17 11.15
C TYR A 355 0.10 -0.74 12.27
N ASP A 356 0.01 -0.20 13.49
CA ASP A 356 0.96 -0.47 14.57
C ASP A 356 0.39 -0.39 15.99
N ARG A 357 -0.85 0.07 16.20
CA ARG A 357 -1.43 0.13 17.55
C ARG A 357 -1.87 -1.27 17.99
N VAL A 358 -0.95 -1.97 18.65
CA VAL A 358 -1.08 -3.38 19.04
C VAL A 358 -2.36 -3.64 19.84
N ASN A 359 -2.78 -2.70 20.70
CA ASN A 359 -3.97 -2.84 21.53
C ASN A 359 -5.29 -2.61 20.76
N LEU A 360 -5.25 -2.02 19.57
CA LEU A 360 -6.43 -1.81 18.71
C LEU A 360 -6.56 -2.88 17.64
N ILE A 361 -5.45 -3.42 17.13
CA ILE A 361 -5.46 -4.45 16.10
C ILE A 361 -6.12 -5.73 16.65
N PRO A 362 -7.18 -6.27 16.01
CA PRO A 362 -7.93 -7.40 16.53
C PRO A 362 -7.23 -8.73 16.26
N TRP A 363 -6.12 -8.99 16.96
CA TRP A 363 -5.28 -10.19 16.80
C TRP A 363 -6.04 -11.48 16.97
N ASP A 364 -6.92 -11.57 17.97
CA ASP A 364 -7.75 -12.76 18.21
C ASP A 364 -8.66 -13.06 17.03
N LYS A 365 -9.17 -12.02 16.36
CA LYS A 365 -10.01 -12.19 15.17
C LYS A 365 -9.20 -12.72 14.00
N LEU A 366 -8.02 -12.15 13.73
CA LEU A 366 -7.10 -12.64 12.70
C LEU A 366 -6.70 -14.10 12.98
N THR A 367 -6.27 -14.39 14.22
CA THR A 367 -5.85 -15.72 14.65
C THR A 367 -6.98 -16.74 14.49
N SER A 368 -8.17 -16.42 14.97
CA SER A 368 -9.34 -17.32 14.87
C SER A 368 -9.80 -17.54 13.43
N PHE A 369 -9.76 -16.50 12.59
CA PHE A 369 -10.09 -16.59 11.17
C PHE A 369 -9.13 -17.53 10.44
N PHE A 370 -7.84 -17.28 10.50
CA PHE A 370 -6.86 -18.12 9.83
C PHE A 370 -6.77 -19.52 10.46
N GLY A 371 -6.92 -19.64 11.78
CA GLY A 371 -6.98 -20.93 12.47
C GLY A 371 -8.14 -21.80 12.00
N ARG A 372 -9.33 -21.22 11.81
CA ARG A 372 -10.51 -21.94 11.32
C ARG A 372 -10.35 -22.40 9.87
N HIS A 373 -9.79 -21.56 9.01
CA HIS A 373 -9.78 -21.79 7.57
C HIS A 373 -8.50 -22.43 7.04
N LEU A 374 -7.39 -22.34 7.78
CA LEU A 374 -6.13 -22.99 7.43
C LEU A 374 -5.79 -24.17 8.37
N GLY A 375 -6.55 -24.34 9.45
CA GLY A 375 -6.25 -25.28 10.51
C GLY A 375 -5.06 -24.81 11.37
N GLN A 376 -5.26 -24.65 12.69
CA GLN A 376 -4.14 -24.47 13.61
C GLN A 376 -3.49 -25.82 13.87
N THR A 377 -2.15 -25.88 13.82
CA THR A 377 -1.43 -26.83 14.67
C THR A 377 -1.61 -26.30 16.08
N ALA A 378 -2.29 -27.06 16.95
CA ALA A 378 -2.44 -26.67 18.35
C ALA A 378 -1.05 -26.31 18.91
N ALA A 379 -0.92 -25.10 19.44
CA ALA A 379 0.23 -24.75 20.24
C ALA A 379 0.18 -25.67 21.48
N SER A 380 1.08 -26.66 21.50
CA SER A 380 1.30 -27.56 22.66
C SER A 380 2.08 -26.85 23.74
#